data_17df99144026c0f71cb10122c692907c
#
_entry.id   17df99144026c0f71cb10122c692907c
#
_cell.length_a   1.000
_cell.length_b   1.000
_cell.length_c   1.000
_cell.angle_alpha   90.00
_cell.angle_beta   90.00
_cell.angle_gamma   90.00
#
_symmetry.space_group_name_H-M   'P 1'
#
loop_
_entity.id
_entity.type
_entity.pdbx_description
1 polymer ?
#
loop_
_entity_poly.entity_id
_entity_poly.type
_entity_poly.pdbx_seq_one_letter_code
_entity_poly.pdbx_strand_id
1 'polypeptide(L)'
;MTMGRRNQTRRCPFPAQAGMTLIELIIACSILLVLATAAMPVARFTVMRQKESELRRSLREIRDAIDRYKDAADRNLIRVEAGTEGYPPDLETLVAGVEIVAQAGPGQGALLPGQSGVIGVAPGASPLTPSTEGAAGEDAIRHVRFLRRIPEDPMTRSAAWGQRAVQDDPDSNSWGGQNVFDVYSLSNGTALDGTRFSDW
;
A
#
# COMPACT_ATOMS: atom_id res chain seq x y z
N MET A 1 -25.85 -68.98 53.46
CA MET A 1 -26.73 -68.22 52.52
C MET A 1 -25.83 -67.20 51.84
N THR A 2 -25.28 -67.55 50.66
CA THR A 2 -24.27 -66.74 49.96
C THR A 2 -24.89 -66.36 48.59
N MET A 3 -25.20 -65.10 48.45
CA MET A 3 -25.88 -64.51 47.27
C MET A 3 -24.82 -64.11 46.23
N GLY A 4 -24.74 -64.90 45.16
CA GLY A 4 -23.80 -64.65 44.05
C GLY A 4 -24.25 -63.47 43.19
N ARG A 5 -23.49 -62.39 43.16
CA ARG A 5 -23.66 -61.21 42.36
C ARG A 5 -23.17 -61.50 40.93
N ARG A 6 -24.06 -61.70 39.94
CA ARG A 6 -23.76 -61.86 38.51
C ARG A 6 -23.35 -60.53 37.96
N ASN A 7 -22.08 -60.38 37.58
CA ASN A 7 -21.52 -59.22 36.91
C ASN A 7 -21.89 -59.31 35.41
N GLN A 8 -22.90 -58.53 34.98
CA GLN A 8 -23.25 -58.42 33.59
C GLN A 8 -22.27 -57.43 32.90
N THR A 9 -21.30 -57.96 32.21
CA THR A 9 -20.44 -57.16 31.26
C THR A 9 -21.30 -56.72 30.08
N ARG A 10 -21.67 -55.46 30.06
CA ARG A 10 -22.27 -54.83 28.88
C ARG A 10 -21.23 -54.82 27.78
N ARG A 11 -21.37 -55.70 26.78
CA ARG A 11 -20.65 -55.63 25.53
C ARG A 11 -21.26 -54.46 24.74
N CYS A 12 -20.47 -53.40 24.56
CA CYS A 12 -20.83 -52.34 23.57
C CYS A 12 -20.83 -52.99 22.20
N PRO A 13 -21.94 -52.90 21.44
CA PRO A 13 -21.94 -53.36 20.08
C PRO A 13 -21.06 -52.41 19.28
N PHE A 14 -19.91 -52.88 18.80
CA PHE A 14 -19.15 -52.20 17.77
C PHE A 14 -20.10 -52.09 16.53
N PRO A 15 -20.25 -50.89 15.91
CA PRO A 15 -21.04 -50.81 14.72
C PRO A 15 -20.41 -51.71 13.67
N ALA A 16 -21.21 -52.65 13.14
CA ALA A 16 -20.79 -53.51 12.06
C ALA A 16 -20.33 -52.62 10.93
N GLN A 17 -19.09 -52.78 10.48
CA GLN A 17 -18.55 -52.10 9.29
C GLN A 17 -19.36 -52.64 8.10
N ALA A 18 -20.36 -51.88 7.67
CA ALA A 18 -21.07 -52.13 6.44
C ALA A 18 -20.09 -51.93 5.29
N GLY A 19 -19.76 -52.99 4.59
CA GLY A 19 -18.93 -52.91 3.38
C GLY A 19 -19.67 -52.11 2.32
N MET A 20 -18.97 -51.12 1.73
CA MET A 20 -19.48 -50.32 0.64
C MET A 20 -19.66 -51.18 -0.61
N THR A 21 -20.79 -51.09 -1.29
CA THR A 21 -21.02 -51.81 -2.55
C THR A 21 -20.29 -51.11 -3.70
N LEU A 22 -19.89 -51.91 -4.71
CA LEU A 22 -19.21 -51.37 -5.89
C LEU A 22 -20.10 -50.33 -6.60
N ILE A 23 -21.40 -50.56 -6.67
CA ILE A 23 -22.36 -49.63 -7.28
C ILE A 23 -22.45 -48.31 -6.53
N GLU A 24 -22.40 -48.33 -5.21
CA GLU A 24 -22.44 -47.11 -4.35
C GLU A 24 -21.17 -46.27 -4.58
N LEU A 25 -20.01 -46.92 -4.71
CA LEU A 25 -18.75 -46.24 -5.02
C LEU A 25 -18.80 -45.58 -6.40
N ILE A 26 -19.33 -46.26 -7.43
CA ILE A 26 -19.50 -45.66 -8.76
C ILE A 26 -20.42 -44.45 -8.72
N ILE A 27 -21.56 -44.55 -8.03
CA ILE A 27 -22.50 -43.42 -7.89
C ILE A 27 -21.83 -42.26 -7.16
N ALA A 28 -21.15 -42.51 -6.04
CA ALA A 28 -20.46 -41.48 -5.27
C ALA A 28 -19.37 -40.78 -6.11
N CYS A 29 -18.54 -41.55 -6.82
CA CYS A 29 -17.53 -41.00 -7.73
C CYS A 29 -18.14 -40.17 -8.86
N SER A 30 -19.28 -40.60 -9.42
CA SER A 30 -19.99 -39.87 -10.48
C SER A 30 -20.50 -38.52 -9.99
N ILE A 31 -21.09 -38.47 -8.80
CA ILE A 31 -21.55 -37.22 -8.19
C ILE A 31 -20.39 -36.29 -7.90
N LEU A 32 -19.28 -36.81 -7.33
CA LEU A 32 -18.09 -36.00 -7.06
C LEU A 32 -17.48 -35.44 -8.33
N LEU A 33 -17.46 -36.20 -9.41
CA LEU A 33 -16.93 -35.75 -10.70
C LEU A 33 -17.78 -34.60 -11.28
N VAL A 34 -19.11 -34.69 -11.20
CA VAL A 34 -20.01 -33.60 -11.63
C VAL A 34 -19.79 -32.34 -10.78
N LEU A 35 -19.70 -32.49 -9.47
CA LEU A 35 -19.46 -31.34 -8.57
C LEU A 35 -18.07 -30.73 -8.82
N ALA A 36 -17.03 -31.53 -9.03
CA ALA A 36 -15.68 -31.07 -9.32
C ALA A 36 -15.60 -30.24 -10.62
N THR A 37 -16.32 -30.67 -11.67
CA THR A 37 -16.35 -29.90 -12.93
C THR A 37 -17.05 -28.55 -12.78
N ALA A 38 -18.07 -28.46 -11.97
CA ALA A 38 -18.78 -27.21 -11.69
C ALA A 38 -17.98 -26.23 -10.81
N ALA A 39 -17.09 -26.72 -9.94
CA ALA A 39 -16.29 -25.89 -9.04
C ALA A 39 -15.17 -25.11 -9.76
N MET A 40 -14.64 -25.65 -10.85
CA MET A 40 -13.46 -25.09 -11.54
C MET A 40 -13.69 -23.68 -12.11
N PRO A 41 -14.80 -23.35 -12.80
CA PRO A 41 -15.02 -21.98 -13.30
C PRO A 41 -15.18 -20.97 -12.17
N VAL A 42 -15.86 -21.32 -11.08
CA VAL A 42 -16.07 -20.43 -9.93
C VAL A 42 -14.74 -19.99 -9.31
N ALA A 43 -13.79 -20.92 -9.15
CA ALA A 43 -12.47 -20.61 -8.61
C ALA A 43 -11.71 -19.61 -9.48
N ARG A 44 -11.78 -19.73 -10.81
CA ARG A 44 -11.12 -18.81 -11.74
C ARG A 44 -11.68 -17.37 -11.62
N PHE A 45 -13.00 -17.22 -11.54
CA PHE A 45 -13.64 -15.90 -11.37
C PHE A 45 -13.25 -15.24 -10.04
N THR A 46 -13.15 -16.01 -8.97
CA THR A 46 -12.75 -15.49 -7.66
C THR A 46 -11.32 -14.96 -7.68
N VAL A 47 -10.39 -15.71 -8.26
CA VAL A 47 -8.99 -15.28 -8.41
C VAL A 47 -8.88 -14.03 -9.27
N MET A 48 -9.64 -13.93 -10.38
CA MET A 48 -9.63 -12.76 -11.24
C MET A 48 -10.12 -11.51 -10.49
N ARG A 49 -11.25 -11.61 -9.76
CA ARG A 49 -11.76 -10.52 -8.93
C ARG A 49 -10.78 -10.05 -7.87
N GLN A 50 -10.03 -10.96 -7.26
CA GLN A 50 -8.99 -10.61 -6.30
C GLN A 50 -7.88 -9.79 -6.96
N LYS A 51 -7.39 -10.24 -8.11
CA LYS A 51 -6.37 -9.51 -8.87
C LYS A 51 -6.84 -8.13 -9.33
N GLU A 52 -8.07 -8.01 -9.82
CA GLU A 52 -8.66 -6.73 -10.20
C GLU A 52 -8.75 -5.76 -9.01
N SER A 53 -9.18 -6.27 -7.85
CA SER A 53 -9.23 -5.49 -6.62
C SER A 53 -7.85 -5.03 -6.16
N GLU A 54 -6.84 -5.89 -6.27
CA GLU A 54 -5.45 -5.59 -5.95
C GLU A 54 -4.88 -4.56 -6.93
N LEU A 55 -5.12 -4.73 -8.24
CA LEU A 55 -4.70 -3.76 -9.25
C LEU A 55 -5.25 -2.37 -8.98
N ARG A 56 -6.55 -2.26 -8.73
CA ARG A 56 -7.19 -0.96 -8.39
C ARG A 56 -6.63 -0.36 -7.10
N ARG A 57 -6.24 -1.18 -6.15
CA ARG A 57 -5.58 -0.72 -4.93
C ARG A 57 -4.19 -0.17 -5.23
N SER A 58 -3.39 -0.90 -6.00
CA SER A 58 -2.03 -0.48 -6.38
C SER A 58 -2.04 0.81 -7.19
N LEU A 59 -2.96 0.96 -8.15
CA LEU A 59 -3.14 2.19 -8.92
C LEU A 59 -3.48 3.38 -8.01
N ARG A 60 -4.43 3.20 -7.09
CA ARG A 60 -4.77 4.27 -6.14
C ARG A 60 -3.58 4.63 -5.23
N GLU A 61 -2.83 3.64 -4.76
CA GLU A 61 -1.66 3.89 -3.91
C GLU A 61 -0.61 4.75 -4.62
N ILE A 62 -0.35 4.49 -5.90
CA ILE A 62 0.60 5.28 -6.71
C ILE A 62 0.02 6.67 -6.98
N ARG A 63 -1.24 6.78 -7.42
CA ARG A 63 -1.90 8.06 -7.69
C ARG A 63 -1.96 8.95 -6.45
N ASP A 64 -2.32 8.39 -5.31
CA ASP A 64 -2.29 9.10 -4.02
C ASP A 64 -0.88 9.59 -3.65
N ALA A 65 0.17 8.87 -4.04
CA ALA A 65 1.54 9.30 -3.82
C ALA A 65 1.95 10.44 -4.75
N ILE A 66 1.54 10.38 -6.03
CA ILE A 66 1.73 11.47 -7.01
C ILE A 66 1.02 12.73 -6.54
N ASP A 67 -0.24 12.62 -6.11
CA ASP A 67 -1.04 13.76 -5.62
C ASP A 67 -0.41 14.41 -4.38
N ARG A 68 0.10 13.59 -3.44
CA ARG A 68 0.82 14.12 -2.27
C ARG A 68 2.13 14.82 -2.65
N TYR A 69 2.84 14.31 -3.65
CA TYR A 69 4.03 14.98 -4.17
C TYR A 69 3.65 16.34 -4.77
N LYS A 70 2.61 16.38 -5.60
CA LYS A 70 2.08 17.59 -6.24
C LYS A 70 1.65 18.62 -5.19
N ASP A 71 0.91 18.19 -4.15
CA ASP A 71 0.49 19.07 -3.06
C ASP A 71 1.70 19.67 -2.29
N ALA A 72 2.74 18.87 -2.05
CA ALA A 72 3.98 19.35 -1.44
C ALA A 72 4.72 20.34 -2.34
N ALA A 73 4.73 20.12 -3.66
CA ALA A 73 5.30 21.02 -4.65
C ALA A 73 4.55 22.36 -4.70
N ASP A 74 3.23 22.33 -4.76
CA ASP A 74 2.37 23.52 -4.82
C ASP A 74 2.48 24.39 -3.56
N ARG A 75 2.78 23.76 -2.42
CA ARG A 75 3.06 24.47 -1.14
C ARG A 75 4.52 24.92 -1.04
N ASN A 76 5.33 24.73 -2.05
CA ASN A 76 6.77 25.03 -2.02
C ASN A 76 7.51 24.35 -0.85
N LEU A 77 7.06 23.17 -0.43
CA LEU A 77 7.72 22.39 0.63
C LEU A 77 8.89 21.57 0.11
N ILE A 78 8.89 21.27 -1.18
CA ILE A 78 9.94 20.50 -1.86
C ILE A 78 10.49 21.29 -3.03
N ARG A 79 11.75 20.96 -3.40
CA ARG A 79 12.37 21.54 -4.60
C ARG A 79 11.90 20.75 -5.82
N VAL A 80 11.34 21.45 -6.79
CA VAL A 80 10.79 20.89 -8.02
C VAL A 80 11.74 21.19 -9.17
N GLU A 81 11.92 20.24 -10.08
CA GLU A 81 12.68 20.44 -11.31
C GLU A 81 11.89 21.32 -12.30
N ALA A 82 12.61 22.15 -13.04
CA ALA A 82 11.98 23.02 -14.04
C ALA A 82 11.38 22.17 -15.17
N GLY A 83 10.11 22.44 -15.53
CA GLY A 83 9.42 21.74 -16.61
C GLY A 83 8.59 20.52 -16.19
N THR A 84 8.64 20.13 -14.90
CA THR A 84 7.81 19.00 -14.42
C THR A 84 6.40 19.41 -13.96
N GLU A 85 6.09 20.71 -13.96
CA GLU A 85 4.80 21.26 -13.51
C GLU A 85 4.41 20.87 -12.06
N GLY A 86 5.41 20.49 -11.26
CA GLY A 86 5.20 20.08 -9.86
C GLY A 86 4.83 18.61 -9.71
N TYR A 87 4.87 17.82 -10.77
CA TYR A 87 4.74 16.36 -10.72
C TYR A 87 6.11 15.69 -10.60
N PRO A 88 6.19 14.45 -10.10
CA PRO A 88 7.46 13.74 -10.02
C PRO A 88 8.01 13.43 -11.42
N PRO A 89 9.34 13.50 -11.64
CA PRO A 89 9.95 13.17 -12.92
C PRO A 89 9.83 11.69 -13.26
N ASP A 90 9.84 10.82 -12.23
CA ASP A 90 9.68 9.38 -12.34
C ASP A 90 9.06 8.78 -11.06
N LEU A 91 8.66 7.51 -11.10
CA LEU A 91 8.11 6.80 -9.94
C LEU A 91 9.18 6.50 -8.87
N GLU A 92 10.44 6.40 -9.26
CA GLU A 92 11.55 6.14 -8.33
C GLU A 92 11.77 7.33 -7.39
N THR A 93 11.55 8.55 -7.86
CA THR A 93 11.60 9.77 -7.02
C THR A 93 10.63 9.70 -5.83
N LEU A 94 9.45 9.09 -6.02
CA LEU A 94 8.47 8.92 -4.93
C LEU A 94 8.98 7.96 -3.83
N VAL A 95 9.79 6.98 -4.21
CA VAL A 95 10.37 5.98 -3.29
C VAL A 95 11.68 6.49 -2.67
N ALA A 96 12.55 7.10 -3.48
CA ALA A 96 13.82 7.68 -3.02
C ALA A 96 13.55 8.79 -2.01
N GLY A 97 12.51 9.60 -2.27
CA GLY A 97 12.16 10.77 -1.50
C GLY A 97 12.88 12.03 -1.99
N VAL A 98 12.35 13.17 -1.61
CA VAL A 98 12.87 14.49 -1.95
C VAL A 98 13.17 15.30 -0.71
N GLU A 99 14.08 16.26 -0.85
CA GLU A 99 14.45 17.17 0.21
C GLU A 99 13.33 18.17 0.49
N ILE A 100 12.99 18.32 1.77
CA ILE A 100 12.09 19.39 2.19
C ILE A 100 12.90 20.67 2.28
N VAL A 101 12.41 21.71 1.60
CA VAL A 101 12.85 23.07 1.85
C VAL A 101 12.25 23.49 3.19
N ALA A 102 13.04 23.49 4.26
CA ALA A 102 12.61 24.01 5.54
C ALA A 102 12.24 25.48 5.33
N GLN A 103 10.95 25.78 5.21
CA GLN A 103 10.49 27.16 5.38
C GLN A 103 10.79 27.51 6.82
N ALA A 104 11.76 28.40 7.03
CA ALA A 104 11.86 29.15 8.28
C ALA A 104 10.51 29.84 8.47
N GLY A 105 9.66 29.25 9.32
CA GLY A 105 8.35 29.82 9.61
C GLY A 105 8.48 31.29 9.97
N PRO A 106 7.56 32.17 9.55
CA PRO A 106 7.56 33.57 9.94
C PRO A 106 7.12 33.69 11.41
N GLY A 107 7.96 33.19 12.31
CA GLY A 107 7.61 33.11 13.75
C GLY A 107 8.79 33.14 14.71
N GLN A 108 10.02 33.28 14.25
CA GLN A 108 11.15 33.47 15.17
C GLN A 108 11.96 34.68 14.76
N GLY A 109 11.67 35.80 15.43
CA GLY A 109 12.64 36.85 15.58
C GLY A 109 12.43 38.16 14.85
N ALA A 110 11.24 38.69 14.77
CA ALA A 110 11.12 40.13 14.73
C ALA A 110 11.17 40.66 16.19
N LEU A 111 12.33 40.58 16.79
CA LEU A 111 12.65 41.45 17.91
C LEU A 111 12.74 42.88 17.34
N LEU A 112 11.64 43.62 17.52
CA LEU A 112 11.64 45.07 17.28
C LEU A 112 12.75 45.70 18.09
N PRO A 113 13.66 46.51 17.53
CA PRO A 113 14.64 47.24 18.29
C PRO A 113 13.95 48.35 19.10
N GLY A 114 13.79 48.15 20.42
CA GLY A 114 13.30 49.20 21.25
C GLY A 114 12.54 48.86 22.52
N GLN A 115 12.53 47.61 23.02
CA GLN A 115 11.97 47.32 24.34
C GLN A 115 13.04 46.81 25.32
N SER A 116 13.74 47.72 25.93
CA SER A 116 14.49 47.50 27.17
C SER A 116 13.49 47.33 28.32
N GLY A 117 12.98 46.11 28.48
CA GLY A 117 12.22 45.72 29.67
C GLY A 117 13.17 45.16 30.72
N VAL A 118 13.49 45.95 31.70
CA VAL A 118 14.22 45.53 32.90
C VAL A 118 13.33 44.60 33.70
N ILE A 119 13.62 43.31 33.66
CA ILE A 119 13.03 42.32 34.56
C ILE A 119 13.99 42.17 35.73
N GLY A 120 13.52 42.56 36.92
CA GLY A 120 14.26 42.53 38.18
C GLY A 120 14.80 41.13 38.47
N VAL A 121 16.10 41.06 38.65
CA VAL A 121 16.83 39.87 39.10
C VAL A 121 16.68 39.80 40.61
N ALA A 122 15.99 38.76 41.11
CA ALA A 122 16.03 38.37 42.52
C ALA A 122 17.44 37.78 42.83
N PRO A 123 18.11 38.22 43.92
CA PRO A 123 19.42 37.70 44.26
C PRO A 123 19.28 36.32 44.92
N GLY A 124 19.77 35.25 44.25
CA GLY A 124 19.87 33.94 44.89
C GLY A 124 19.72 32.68 44.02
N ALA A 125 19.59 32.81 42.73
CA ALA A 125 19.58 31.61 41.87
C ALA A 125 20.89 31.47 41.11
N SER A 126 21.65 30.42 41.41
CA SER A 126 22.80 30.02 40.61
C SER A 126 22.36 29.74 39.18
N PRO A 127 23.05 30.22 38.15
CA PRO A 127 22.73 29.87 36.78
C PRO A 127 23.13 28.43 36.56
N LEU A 128 22.16 27.55 36.55
CA LEU A 128 22.31 26.27 35.87
C LEU A 128 22.37 26.55 34.38
N THR A 129 23.59 26.72 33.87
CA THR A 129 23.84 26.67 32.45
C THR A 129 23.52 25.25 32.00
N PRO A 130 22.50 25.01 31.16
CA PRO A 130 22.45 23.76 30.44
C PRO A 130 23.64 23.82 29.47
N SER A 131 24.62 22.95 29.67
CA SER A 131 25.69 22.69 28.70
C SER A 131 25.03 22.12 27.48
N THR A 132 24.62 22.99 26.56
CA THR A 132 24.28 22.61 25.21
C THR A 132 25.56 22.67 24.40
N GLU A 133 26.51 21.83 24.78
CA GLU A 133 27.55 21.36 23.88
C GLU A 133 26.91 20.23 23.06
N GLY A 134 26.72 20.48 21.79
CA GLY A 134 26.42 19.41 20.86
C GLY A 134 25.16 19.65 20.06
N ALA A 135 25.40 20.20 18.97
CA ALA A 135 24.72 20.19 17.70
C ALA A 135 24.46 21.61 17.22
N ALA A 136 25.52 22.23 16.70
CA ALA A 136 25.36 23.10 15.55
C ALA A 136 24.63 22.20 14.53
N GLY A 137 23.34 22.43 14.40
CA GLY A 137 22.52 21.71 13.44
C GLY A 137 23.03 22.04 12.05
N GLU A 138 23.82 21.14 11.47
CA GLU A 138 23.72 20.92 10.06
C GLU A 138 22.23 20.87 9.78
N ASP A 139 21.73 21.71 8.90
CA ASP A 139 20.36 21.68 8.42
C ASP A 139 20.05 20.21 8.09
N ALA A 140 19.32 19.54 8.96
CA ALA A 140 19.00 18.14 8.78
C ALA A 140 18.05 18.12 7.59
N ILE A 141 18.63 17.93 6.41
CA ILE A 141 17.92 17.78 5.14
C ILE A 141 16.90 16.66 5.39
N ARG A 142 15.65 17.06 5.58
CA ARG A 142 14.58 16.12 5.83
C ARG A 142 14.12 15.57 4.50
N HIS A 143 14.43 14.31 4.25
CA HIS A 143 13.90 13.58 3.12
C HIS A 143 12.49 13.07 3.43
N VAL A 144 11.53 13.41 2.58
CA VAL A 144 10.17 12.87 2.63
C VAL A 144 9.97 11.89 1.49
N ARG A 145 9.55 10.69 1.83
CA ARG A 145 9.14 9.66 0.89
C ARG A 145 7.62 9.64 0.78
N PHE A 146 7.12 9.59 -0.43
CA PHE A 146 5.69 9.55 -0.73
C PHE A 146 5.19 8.13 -0.92
N LEU A 147 6.10 7.23 -1.33
CA LEU A 147 5.82 5.81 -1.53
C LEU A 147 6.91 4.98 -0.83
N ARG A 148 6.53 3.86 -0.21
CA ARG A 148 7.51 2.97 0.45
C ARG A 148 8.25 2.10 -0.56
N ARG A 149 7.54 1.63 -1.56
CA ARG A 149 8.03 0.82 -2.68
C ARG A 149 7.03 0.95 -3.82
N ILE A 150 7.46 0.78 -5.04
CA ILE A 150 6.57 0.68 -6.19
C ILE A 150 5.83 -0.67 -6.06
N PRO A 151 4.49 -0.70 -6.01
CA PRO A 151 3.73 -1.94 -5.93
C PRO A 151 3.88 -2.74 -7.23
N GLU A 152 3.74 -4.05 -7.14
CA GLU A 152 3.70 -4.93 -8.31
C GLU A 152 2.30 -4.93 -8.93
N ASP A 153 2.23 -4.92 -10.25
CA ASP A 153 0.99 -5.13 -10.99
C ASP A 153 0.62 -6.63 -10.93
N PRO A 154 -0.51 -7.02 -10.33
CA PRO A 154 -0.92 -8.42 -10.22
C PRO A 154 -1.25 -9.07 -11.55
N MET A 155 -1.45 -8.29 -12.63
CA MET A 155 -1.74 -8.81 -13.97
C MET A 155 -0.46 -9.15 -14.74
N THR A 156 0.54 -8.27 -14.70
CA THR A 156 1.84 -8.47 -15.38
C THR A 156 2.87 -9.15 -14.50
N ARG A 157 2.68 -9.14 -13.15
CA ARG A 157 3.65 -9.59 -12.13
C ARG A 157 4.98 -8.83 -12.24
N SER A 158 4.90 -7.56 -12.53
CA SER A 158 6.04 -6.66 -12.68
C SER A 158 5.77 -5.37 -11.91
N ALA A 159 6.82 -4.72 -11.45
CA ALA A 159 6.75 -3.36 -10.90
C ALA A 159 6.83 -2.27 -12.00
N ALA A 160 6.81 -2.67 -13.27
CA ALA A 160 6.76 -1.75 -14.39
C ALA A 160 5.31 -1.31 -14.64
N TRP A 161 5.10 -0.01 -14.61
CA TRP A 161 3.81 0.65 -14.88
C TRP A 161 3.92 1.50 -16.13
N GLY A 162 2.84 1.58 -16.89
CA GLY A 162 2.70 2.62 -17.91
C GLY A 162 2.58 3.97 -17.23
N GLN A 163 3.22 4.98 -17.80
CA GLN A 163 3.24 6.34 -17.26
C GLN A 163 2.64 7.28 -18.29
N ARG A 164 2.02 8.35 -17.85
CA ARG A 164 1.52 9.45 -18.68
C ARG A 164 1.95 10.77 -18.06
N ALA A 165 2.42 11.68 -18.90
CA ALA A 165 2.69 13.05 -18.50
C ALA A 165 1.42 13.91 -18.61
N VAL A 166 1.42 15.07 -17.97
CA VAL A 166 0.30 16.04 -18.08
C VAL A 166 0.03 16.45 -19.53
N GLN A 167 1.08 16.51 -20.34
CA GLN A 167 1.02 16.93 -21.74
C GLN A 167 0.63 15.81 -22.70
N ASP A 168 0.63 14.56 -22.23
CA ASP A 168 0.29 13.40 -23.06
C ASP A 168 -1.21 13.32 -23.30
N ASP A 169 -1.59 12.77 -24.44
CA ASP A 169 -2.99 12.48 -24.73
C ASP A 169 -3.50 11.40 -23.74
N PRO A 170 -4.70 11.55 -23.16
CA PRO A 170 -5.27 10.58 -22.22
C PRO A 170 -5.28 9.13 -22.72
N ASP A 171 -5.41 8.92 -24.01
CA ASP A 171 -5.42 7.61 -24.65
C ASP A 171 -4.04 7.17 -25.17
N SER A 172 -2.98 7.97 -24.92
CA SER A 172 -1.63 7.65 -25.36
C SER A 172 -1.05 6.49 -24.55
N ASN A 173 -0.38 5.58 -25.27
CA ASN A 173 0.44 4.52 -24.67
C ASN A 173 1.94 4.88 -24.68
N SER A 174 2.31 6.09 -25.11
CA SER A 174 3.67 6.61 -25.09
C SER A 174 3.81 7.69 -24.03
N TRP A 175 4.84 7.57 -23.21
CA TRP A 175 5.15 8.57 -22.19
C TRP A 175 6.09 9.65 -22.74
N GLY A 176 5.75 10.92 -22.51
CA GLY A 176 6.54 12.07 -22.95
C GLY A 176 7.85 12.28 -22.18
N GLY A 177 8.08 11.54 -21.06
CA GLY A 177 9.36 11.54 -20.32
C GLY A 177 9.62 12.77 -19.48
N GLN A 178 8.67 13.71 -19.35
CA GLN A 178 8.88 14.98 -18.63
C GLN A 178 8.44 14.90 -17.16
N ASN A 179 7.34 14.23 -16.90
CA ASN A 179 6.77 14.08 -15.58
C ASN A 179 5.83 12.86 -15.56
N VAL A 180 5.43 12.44 -14.37
CA VAL A 180 4.45 11.38 -14.17
C VAL A 180 3.21 11.97 -13.54
N PHE A 181 2.19 12.14 -14.35
CA PHE A 181 0.86 12.62 -13.94
C PHE A 181 -0.06 11.47 -13.58
N ASP A 182 -0.09 10.42 -14.40
CA ASP A 182 -0.93 9.25 -14.18
C ASP A 182 -0.18 7.96 -14.52
N VAL A 183 -0.69 6.86 -13.97
CA VAL A 183 -0.15 5.51 -14.19
C VAL A 183 -1.27 4.55 -14.59
N TYR A 184 -0.91 3.57 -15.42
CA TYR A 184 -1.81 2.53 -15.89
C TYR A 184 -1.11 1.17 -15.97
N SER A 185 -1.90 0.09 -16.04
CA SER A 185 -1.36 -1.26 -16.20
C SER A 185 -0.89 -1.52 -17.63
N LEU A 186 0.29 -2.12 -17.78
CA LEU A 186 0.81 -2.58 -19.07
C LEU A 186 0.18 -3.90 -19.54
N SER A 187 -0.84 -4.40 -18.84
CA SER A 187 -1.54 -5.62 -19.20
C SER A 187 -2.47 -5.40 -20.38
N ASN A 188 -2.34 -6.24 -21.42
CA ASN A 188 -3.27 -6.27 -22.57
C ASN A 188 -4.58 -7.04 -22.28
N GLY A 189 -4.79 -7.45 -21.03
CA GLY A 189 -5.98 -8.19 -20.63
C GLY A 189 -7.21 -7.29 -20.50
N THR A 190 -8.37 -7.95 -20.40
CA THR A 190 -9.66 -7.33 -20.11
C THR A 190 -10.17 -7.77 -18.75
N ALA A 191 -10.79 -6.86 -18.04
CA ALA A 191 -11.43 -7.11 -16.77
C ALA A 191 -12.76 -7.88 -16.95
N LEU A 192 -13.34 -8.33 -15.83
CA LEU A 192 -14.61 -9.05 -15.84
C LEU A 192 -15.80 -8.19 -16.30
N ASP A 193 -15.66 -6.86 -16.23
CA ASP A 193 -16.63 -5.89 -16.74
C ASP A 193 -16.46 -5.57 -18.23
N GLY A 194 -15.43 -6.12 -18.88
CA GLY A 194 -15.12 -5.91 -20.29
C GLY A 194 -14.21 -4.72 -20.58
N THR A 195 -13.82 -3.92 -19.58
CA THR A 195 -12.86 -2.83 -19.76
C THR A 195 -11.43 -3.34 -19.87
N ARG A 196 -10.55 -2.62 -20.54
CA ARG A 196 -9.13 -2.99 -20.59
C ARG A 196 -8.43 -2.54 -19.31
N PHE A 197 -7.43 -3.30 -18.85
CA PHE A 197 -6.63 -2.89 -17.69
C PHE A 197 -5.76 -1.66 -17.97
N SER A 198 -5.42 -1.40 -19.23
CA SER A 198 -4.71 -0.19 -19.66
C SER A 198 -5.53 1.11 -19.54
N ASP A 199 -6.84 0.98 -19.39
CA ASP A 199 -7.76 2.12 -19.33
C ASP A 199 -8.14 2.49 -17.88
N TRP A 200 -7.56 1.75 -16.89
CA TRP A 200 -7.86 1.95 -15.47
C TRP A 200 -7.00 3.01 -14.77
#